data_e879fada4498332f78e4e9796ce3778a
#
_entry.id   e879fada4498332f78e4e9796ce3778a
#
_cell.length_a   1.000
_cell.length_b   1.000
_cell.length_c   1.000
_cell.angle_alpha   90.00
_cell.angle_beta   90.00
_cell.angle_gamma   90.00
#
_symmetry.space_group_name_H-M   'P 1'
#
loop_
_entity.id
_entity.type
_entity.pdbx_description
1 polymer ?
#
loop_
_entity_poly.entity_id
_entity_poly.type
_entity_poly.pdbx_seq_one_letter_code
_entity_poly.pdbx_strand_id
1 'polypeptide(L)'
;MKTLAPAVLPTYARTDVTFVSGEGCWLVDDAGQRYLDFGGGIAVVSLGHCHPAPLAAAQAQLERVWHTSNLYWTTPMAELAERLSERFGGARAFFCNSGAEAIEAAIKYARKATGKPGVVALEGSFHGRTVGALSVTGQPAKRTAFEPLLDGVAFARPNDVESLRAAATAETGLILLEPILGEGGVVPLDTAFLAAAEALSRELGALLCLDEIQTGVGRTGTFFAYEQLGVEPDLVTLAKGLANGLPIGALLVADSAPEGFAPGDHGSTFGGNPVVCAAASAVCDAIDEELLVNVRARGEQLRAGLPNKVRGGGLLLGLELYRSAAEVVDECRESGLIVLSAGETVLRLAPPLTVTEAEVDLALSILQEVLG
;
A
#
# COMPACT_ATOMS: atom_id res chain seq x y z
N MET A 1 35.58 -1.48 2.02
CA MET A 1 34.12 -1.58 2.19
C MET A 1 33.79 -2.94 2.77
N LYS A 2 33.13 -3.01 3.92
CA LYS A 2 32.60 -4.27 4.44
C LYS A 2 31.35 -4.60 3.63
N THR A 3 31.40 -5.65 2.82
CA THR A 3 30.18 -6.21 2.21
C THR A 3 29.28 -6.68 3.34
N LEU A 4 28.26 -5.89 3.68
CA LEU A 4 27.29 -6.24 4.70
C LEU A 4 26.49 -7.46 4.24
N ALA A 5 26.61 -8.55 5.00
CA ALA A 5 25.77 -9.74 4.96
C ALA A 5 25.71 -10.54 3.64
N PRO A 6 26.79 -11.28 3.27
CA PRO A 6 26.72 -12.30 2.22
C PRO A 6 25.72 -13.43 2.54
N ALA A 7 25.21 -13.50 3.78
CA ALA A 7 24.20 -14.47 4.21
C ALA A 7 22.75 -14.10 3.79
N VAL A 8 22.51 -12.88 3.31
CA VAL A 8 21.18 -12.50 2.82
C VAL A 8 21.04 -12.83 1.34
N LEU A 9 19.99 -13.56 0.95
CA LEU A 9 19.72 -13.88 -0.46
C LEU A 9 19.66 -12.60 -1.31
N PRO A 10 20.26 -12.58 -2.51
CA PRO A 10 20.32 -11.41 -3.38
C PRO A 10 19.02 -11.20 -4.16
N THR A 11 17.89 -11.11 -3.46
CA THR A 11 16.56 -10.87 -4.06
C THR A 11 16.31 -9.41 -4.42
N TYR A 12 17.19 -8.51 -3.97
CA TYR A 12 17.14 -7.07 -4.25
C TYR A 12 18.51 -6.58 -4.71
N ALA A 13 18.53 -5.69 -5.70
CA ALA A 13 19.70 -4.87 -6.03
C ALA A 13 19.84 -3.78 -4.97
N ARG A 14 20.61 -4.06 -3.91
CA ARG A 14 20.80 -3.10 -2.81
C ARG A 14 21.85 -2.08 -3.15
N THR A 15 21.54 -0.83 -2.88
CA THR A 15 22.53 0.27 -2.91
C THR A 15 23.49 0.14 -1.73
N ASP A 16 24.74 0.55 -1.92
CA ASP A 16 25.79 0.51 -0.88
C ASP A 16 25.67 1.73 0.07
N VAL A 17 24.51 1.82 0.72
CA VAL A 17 24.21 2.79 1.78
C VAL A 17 23.64 2.03 2.97
N THR A 18 24.14 2.32 4.18
CA THR A 18 23.67 1.71 5.42
C THR A 18 23.03 2.76 6.31
N PHE A 19 21.71 2.78 6.36
CA PHE A 19 21.00 3.68 7.29
C PHE A 19 21.08 3.16 8.72
N VAL A 20 21.40 4.06 9.66
CA VAL A 20 21.60 3.75 11.08
C VAL A 20 20.59 4.46 11.99
N SER A 21 19.96 5.54 11.51
CA SER A 21 18.91 6.25 12.24
C SER A 21 17.98 6.98 11.30
N GLY A 22 16.80 7.38 11.82
CA GLY A 22 15.83 8.19 11.09
C GLY A 22 14.91 8.95 12.05
N GLU A 23 14.50 10.15 11.65
CA GLU A 23 13.57 10.99 12.38
C GLU A 23 12.74 11.84 11.41
N GLY A 24 11.42 11.79 11.55
CA GLY A 24 10.51 12.48 10.63
C GLY A 24 10.74 12.05 9.17
N CYS A 25 11.01 12.98 8.28
CA CYS A 25 11.31 12.73 6.87
C CYS A 25 12.80 12.46 6.58
N TRP A 26 13.64 12.27 7.60
CA TRP A 26 15.08 12.19 7.41
C TRP A 26 15.65 10.83 7.81
N LEU A 27 16.60 10.35 7.01
CA LEU A 27 17.43 9.19 7.29
C LEU A 27 18.89 9.63 7.43
N VAL A 28 19.68 8.88 8.23
CA VAL A 28 21.12 9.10 8.41
C VAL A 28 21.83 7.79 8.17
N ASP A 29 22.89 7.80 7.36
CA ASP A 29 23.72 6.63 7.11
C ASP A 29 24.87 6.49 8.12
N ASP A 30 25.67 5.42 8.00
CA ASP A 30 26.80 5.10 8.86
C ASP A 30 28.01 6.04 8.67
N ALA A 31 28.00 6.89 7.64
CA ALA A 31 28.97 7.97 7.43
C ALA A 31 28.49 9.31 8.02
N GLY A 32 27.26 9.38 8.54
CA GLY A 32 26.63 10.60 9.05
C GLY A 32 25.98 11.47 7.98
N GLN A 33 25.91 11.00 6.74
CA GLN A 33 25.19 11.68 5.65
C GLN A 33 23.68 11.63 5.90
N ARG A 34 23.02 12.78 5.72
CA ARG A 34 21.56 12.91 5.85
C ARG A 34 20.88 12.81 4.49
N TYR A 35 19.75 12.16 4.47
CA TYR A 35 18.90 11.98 3.28
C TYR A 35 17.48 12.37 3.61
N LEU A 36 16.87 13.21 2.77
CA LEU A 36 15.44 13.50 2.80
C LEU A 36 14.68 12.33 2.16
N ASP A 37 13.81 11.65 2.90
CA ASP A 37 13.15 10.41 2.46
C ASP A 37 11.79 10.70 1.82
N PHE A 38 11.77 10.77 0.49
CA PHE A 38 10.56 10.84 -0.32
C PHE A 38 10.14 9.49 -0.92
N GLY A 39 10.73 8.40 -0.42
CA GLY A 39 10.33 7.02 -0.70
C GLY A 39 9.52 6.39 0.43
N GLY A 40 9.72 6.83 1.67
CA GLY A 40 9.01 6.36 2.85
C GLY A 40 9.09 4.84 3.07
N GLY A 41 10.20 4.17 2.68
CA GLY A 41 10.30 2.72 2.71
C GLY A 41 9.27 2.02 1.79
N ILE A 42 8.99 2.58 0.62
CA ILE A 42 7.92 2.20 -0.33
C ILE A 42 6.52 2.53 0.24
N ALA A 43 6.33 3.81 0.62
CA ALA A 43 5.09 4.34 1.21
C ALA A 43 4.66 3.63 2.51
N VAL A 44 5.61 3.18 3.32
CA VAL A 44 5.37 2.44 4.57
C VAL A 44 5.41 3.36 5.79
N VAL A 45 6.39 4.26 5.88
CA VAL A 45 6.60 5.12 7.05
C VAL A 45 5.69 6.35 6.92
N SER A 46 4.39 6.16 7.11
CA SER A 46 3.38 7.20 6.84
C SER A 46 3.52 8.43 7.73
N LEU A 47 3.84 8.27 9.01
CA LEU A 47 4.02 9.38 9.95
C LEU A 47 5.47 9.84 10.06
N GLY A 48 6.38 9.29 9.24
CA GLY A 48 7.81 9.53 9.34
C GLY A 48 8.53 8.56 10.28
N HIS A 49 9.85 8.59 10.19
CA HIS A 49 10.72 7.72 10.98
C HIS A 49 10.62 8.05 12.48
N CYS A 50 10.53 7.01 13.31
CA CYS A 50 10.48 7.11 14.76
C CYS A 50 9.41 8.08 15.31
N HIS A 51 8.26 8.19 14.62
CA HIS A 51 7.17 9.05 15.09
C HIS A 51 6.76 8.71 16.52
N PRO A 52 6.64 9.71 17.43
CA PRO A 52 6.49 9.48 18.87
C PRO A 52 5.24 8.68 19.25
N ALA A 53 4.11 8.87 18.56
CA ALA A 53 2.85 8.21 18.94
C ALA A 53 2.91 6.68 18.75
N PRO A 54 3.16 6.11 17.54
CA PRO A 54 3.27 4.66 17.39
C PRO A 54 4.47 4.06 18.15
N LEU A 55 5.58 4.81 18.29
CA LEU A 55 6.73 4.37 19.08
C LEU A 55 6.35 4.17 20.55
N ALA A 56 5.72 5.18 21.19
CA ALA A 56 5.30 5.09 22.59
C ALA A 56 4.24 4.00 22.81
N ALA A 57 3.30 3.85 21.88
CA ALA A 57 2.27 2.80 21.97
C ALA A 57 2.89 1.39 21.90
N ALA A 58 3.85 1.17 20.98
CA ALA A 58 4.59 -0.08 20.89
C ALA A 58 5.41 -0.35 22.16
N GLN A 59 6.15 0.63 22.66
CA GLN A 59 6.95 0.50 23.88
C GLN A 59 6.08 0.15 25.10
N ALA A 60 4.97 0.83 25.30
CA ALA A 60 4.04 0.54 26.38
C ALA A 60 3.46 -0.89 26.29
N GLN A 61 3.19 -1.37 25.07
CA GLN A 61 2.67 -2.73 24.87
C GLN A 61 3.76 -3.80 25.03
N LEU A 62 5.03 -3.50 24.69
CA LEU A 62 6.17 -4.40 24.92
C LEU A 62 6.37 -4.71 26.41
N GLU A 63 5.98 -3.84 27.33
CA GLU A 63 6.02 -4.06 28.78
C GLU A 63 4.87 -4.94 29.32
N ARG A 64 3.92 -5.35 28.45
CA ARG A 64 2.72 -6.12 28.82
C ARG A 64 2.75 -7.53 28.24
N VAL A 65 2.13 -7.70 27.07
CA VAL A 65 2.03 -9.00 26.40
C VAL A 65 2.43 -8.89 24.93
N TRP A 66 3.29 -9.82 24.48
CA TRP A 66 3.81 -9.80 23.12
C TRP A 66 3.04 -10.68 22.15
N HIS A 67 2.49 -11.81 22.64
CA HIS A 67 1.78 -12.75 21.79
C HIS A 67 0.92 -13.69 22.62
N THR A 68 -0.31 -13.96 22.13
CA THR A 68 -1.26 -14.89 22.76
C THR A 68 -1.88 -15.88 21.76
N SER A 69 -1.51 -15.78 20.48
CA SER A 69 -2.24 -16.37 19.34
C SER A 69 -3.65 -15.79 19.14
N ASN A 70 -4.30 -16.14 18.03
CA ASN A 70 -5.69 -15.75 17.75
C ASN A 70 -6.74 -16.64 18.43
N LEU A 71 -6.31 -17.50 19.36
CA LEU A 71 -7.21 -18.28 20.21
C LEU A 71 -7.76 -17.44 21.38
N TYR A 72 -7.13 -16.29 21.67
CA TYR A 72 -7.52 -15.39 22.76
C TYR A 72 -7.60 -13.96 22.25
N TRP A 73 -8.47 -13.18 22.87
CA TRP A 73 -8.57 -11.76 22.62
C TRP A 73 -7.44 -10.97 23.27
N THR A 74 -6.96 -9.93 22.58
CA THR A 74 -6.12 -8.89 23.15
C THR A 74 -6.79 -7.54 22.94
N THR A 75 -6.72 -6.65 23.93
CA THR A 75 -7.32 -5.30 23.84
C THR A 75 -6.82 -4.52 22.63
N PRO A 76 -5.49 -4.45 22.32
CA PRO A 76 -5.03 -3.70 21.16
C PRO A 76 -5.58 -4.21 19.82
N MET A 77 -5.78 -5.53 19.67
CA MET A 77 -6.36 -6.09 18.45
C MET A 77 -7.85 -5.70 18.30
N ALA A 78 -8.61 -5.79 19.37
CA ALA A 78 -10.04 -5.43 19.36
C ALA A 78 -10.21 -3.92 19.08
N GLU A 79 -9.46 -3.07 19.77
CA GLU A 79 -9.50 -1.61 19.58
C GLU A 79 -9.11 -1.21 18.13
N LEU A 80 -8.09 -1.84 17.54
CA LEU A 80 -7.74 -1.58 16.15
C LEU A 80 -8.86 -2.00 15.20
N ALA A 81 -9.48 -3.16 15.45
CA ALA A 81 -10.60 -3.64 14.63
C ALA A 81 -11.79 -2.66 14.69
N GLU A 82 -12.13 -2.16 15.87
CA GLU A 82 -13.18 -1.15 16.07
C GLU A 82 -12.86 0.14 15.31
N ARG A 83 -11.64 0.70 15.45
CA ARG A 83 -11.22 1.91 14.72
C ARG A 83 -11.32 1.77 13.21
N LEU A 84 -10.86 0.63 12.68
CA LEU A 84 -10.93 0.38 11.24
C LEU A 84 -12.38 0.16 10.77
N SER A 85 -13.20 -0.50 11.57
CA SER A 85 -14.62 -0.68 11.30
C SER A 85 -15.36 0.65 11.24
N GLU A 86 -15.16 1.53 12.23
CA GLU A 86 -15.74 2.86 12.27
C GLU A 86 -15.34 3.70 11.05
N ARG A 87 -14.06 3.67 10.66
CA ARG A 87 -13.56 4.38 9.49
C ARG A 87 -14.12 3.85 8.17
N PHE A 88 -14.37 2.57 8.09
CA PHE A 88 -14.94 1.93 6.91
C PHE A 88 -16.47 2.15 6.81
N GLY A 89 -17.12 2.50 7.91
CA GLY A 89 -18.60 2.62 7.97
C GLY A 89 -19.33 1.32 8.31
N GLY A 90 -18.63 0.37 8.94
CA GLY A 90 -19.11 -0.94 9.35
C GLY A 90 -18.40 -2.08 8.59
N ALA A 91 -17.46 -2.73 9.27
CA ALA A 91 -16.70 -3.85 8.71
C ALA A 91 -16.19 -4.81 9.80
N ARG A 92 -15.86 -6.02 9.39
CA ARG A 92 -15.12 -7.00 10.19
C ARG A 92 -13.70 -7.11 9.66
N ALA A 93 -12.70 -7.10 10.56
CA ALA A 93 -11.30 -7.16 10.20
C ALA A 93 -10.70 -8.55 10.42
N PHE A 94 -9.91 -9.03 9.46
CA PHE A 94 -8.94 -10.11 9.64
C PHE A 94 -7.54 -9.53 9.58
N PHE A 95 -6.73 -9.74 10.62
CA PHE A 95 -5.36 -9.26 10.68
C PHE A 95 -4.35 -10.33 10.27
N CYS A 96 -3.31 -9.89 9.56
CA CYS A 96 -2.16 -10.68 9.12
C CYS A 96 -0.87 -9.84 9.22
N ASN A 97 0.22 -10.23 8.56
CA ASN A 97 1.54 -9.61 8.78
C ASN A 97 2.04 -8.80 7.58
N SER A 98 1.35 -8.89 6.46
CA SER A 98 1.77 -8.24 5.21
C SER A 98 0.59 -7.99 4.28
N GLY A 99 0.80 -7.10 3.29
CA GLY A 99 -0.19 -6.91 2.23
C GLY A 99 -0.42 -8.16 1.38
N ALA A 100 0.63 -8.95 1.11
CA ALA A 100 0.48 -10.20 0.37
C ALA A 100 -0.45 -11.18 1.10
N GLU A 101 -0.33 -11.32 2.43
CA GLU A 101 -1.26 -12.15 3.23
C GLU A 101 -2.69 -11.59 3.24
N ALA A 102 -2.86 -10.26 3.24
CA ALA A 102 -4.18 -9.64 3.13
C ALA A 102 -4.84 -9.95 1.77
N ILE A 103 -4.07 -9.93 0.68
CA ILE A 103 -4.54 -10.34 -0.66
C ILE A 103 -4.88 -11.82 -0.71
N GLU A 104 -4.06 -12.71 -0.11
CA GLU A 104 -4.39 -14.14 0.03
C GLU A 104 -5.73 -14.33 0.75
N ALA A 105 -5.94 -13.57 1.83
CA ALA A 105 -7.21 -13.61 2.57
C ALA A 105 -8.38 -13.11 1.70
N ALA A 106 -8.21 -12.01 0.93
CA ALA A 106 -9.25 -11.48 0.05
C ALA A 106 -9.66 -12.49 -1.05
N ILE A 107 -8.68 -13.13 -1.71
CA ILE A 107 -8.92 -14.18 -2.73
C ILE A 107 -9.69 -15.36 -2.11
N LYS A 108 -9.26 -15.85 -0.96
CA LYS A 108 -9.91 -16.99 -0.28
C LYS A 108 -11.30 -16.62 0.21
N TYR A 109 -11.46 -15.40 0.78
CA TYR A 109 -12.76 -14.93 1.24
C TYR A 109 -13.75 -14.87 0.08
N ALA A 110 -13.38 -14.23 -1.02
CA ALA A 110 -14.23 -14.08 -2.19
C ALA A 110 -14.65 -15.45 -2.78
N ARG A 111 -13.69 -16.37 -2.93
CA ARG A 111 -13.98 -17.73 -3.41
C ARG A 111 -14.99 -18.45 -2.53
N LYS A 112 -14.86 -18.33 -1.21
CA LYS A 112 -15.77 -18.98 -0.29
C LYS A 112 -17.14 -18.31 -0.25
N ALA A 113 -17.19 -16.98 -0.23
CA ALA A 113 -18.43 -16.22 -0.14
C ALA A 113 -19.27 -16.33 -1.42
N THR A 114 -18.63 -16.37 -2.60
CA THR A 114 -19.33 -16.42 -3.90
C THR A 114 -19.46 -17.82 -4.48
N GLY A 115 -18.66 -18.78 -4.03
CA GLY A 115 -18.54 -20.11 -4.64
C GLY A 115 -17.81 -20.10 -6.01
N LYS A 116 -17.25 -18.96 -6.44
CA LYS A 116 -16.64 -18.76 -7.75
C LYS A 116 -15.12 -18.63 -7.65
N PRO A 117 -14.34 -19.35 -8.48
CA PRO A 117 -12.88 -19.36 -8.39
C PRO A 117 -12.19 -18.18 -9.08
N GLY A 118 -12.86 -17.49 -10.01
CA GLY A 118 -12.27 -16.52 -10.91
C GLY A 118 -11.92 -15.19 -10.22
N VAL A 119 -10.81 -14.61 -10.66
CA VAL A 119 -10.35 -13.28 -10.23
C VAL A 119 -10.04 -12.43 -11.45
N VAL A 120 -10.55 -11.21 -11.47
CA VAL A 120 -10.13 -10.18 -12.43
C VAL A 120 -9.26 -9.17 -11.70
N ALA A 121 -8.04 -8.94 -12.22
CA ALA A 121 -7.12 -7.92 -11.76
C ALA A 121 -6.69 -7.02 -12.95
N LEU A 122 -5.78 -6.08 -12.74
CA LEU A 122 -5.35 -5.16 -13.80
C LEU A 122 -3.93 -5.46 -14.30
N GLU A 123 -3.71 -5.25 -15.59
CA GLU A 123 -2.37 -5.17 -16.16
C GLU A 123 -1.57 -4.08 -15.44
N GLY A 124 -0.31 -4.35 -15.11
CA GLY A 124 0.55 -3.44 -14.35
C GLY A 124 0.31 -3.42 -12.84
N SER A 125 -0.75 -4.05 -12.32
CA SER A 125 -1.01 -4.12 -10.88
C SER A 125 0.08 -4.87 -10.10
N PHE A 126 0.16 -4.60 -8.79
CA PHE A 126 1.05 -5.31 -7.87
C PHE A 126 0.35 -5.61 -6.55
N HIS A 127 0.10 -6.89 -6.29
CA HIS A 127 -0.63 -7.35 -5.10
C HIS A 127 0.21 -8.19 -4.14
N GLY A 128 1.45 -8.51 -4.47
CA GLY A 128 2.37 -9.24 -3.58
C GLY A 128 3.22 -10.31 -4.27
N ARG A 129 3.96 -11.08 -3.46
CA ARG A 129 4.93 -12.08 -3.90
C ARG A 129 4.67 -13.50 -3.40
N THR A 130 3.65 -13.73 -2.58
CA THR A 130 3.16 -15.10 -2.30
C THR A 130 2.51 -15.67 -3.56
N VAL A 131 2.37 -16.99 -3.66
CA VAL A 131 1.91 -17.61 -4.91
C VAL A 131 0.54 -17.09 -5.33
N GLY A 132 -0.44 -16.98 -4.43
CA GLY A 132 -1.76 -16.45 -4.75
C GLY A 132 -1.74 -14.94 -5.08
N ALA A 133 -1.06 -14.13 -4.28
CA ALA A 133 -0.92 -12.69 -4.55
C ALA A 133 -0.11 -12.40 -5.84
N LEU A 134 0.90 -13.23 -6.13
CA LEU A 134 1.65 -13.17 -7.38
C LEU A 134 0.78 -13.54 -8.58
N SER A 135 -0.12 -14.49 -8.42
CA SER A 135 -1.05 -14.92 -9.48
C SER A 135 -1.92 -13.78 -9.98
N VAL A 136 -2.33 -12.87 -9.09
CA VAL A 136 -3.16 -11.70 -9.40
C VAL A 136 -2.36 -10.41 -9.66
N THR A 137 -1.02 -10.47 -9.58
CA THR A 137 -0.13 -9.36 -9.94
C THR A 137 0.01 -9.26 -11.46
N GLY A 138 -0.41 -8.14 -12.06
CA GLY A 138 -0.50 -7.92 -13.50
C GLY A 138 0.83 -7.59 -14.19
N GLN A 139 1.96 -8.09 -13.70
CA GLN A 139 3.31 -7.83 -14.21
C GLN A 139 3.97 -9.15 -14.66
N PRO A 140 3.91 -9.51 -15.95
CA PRO A 140 4.40 -10.80 -16.46
C PRO A 140 5.85 -11.12 -16.08
N ALA A 141 6.74 -10.12 -16.12
CA ALA A 141 8.16 -10.31 -15.76
C ALA A 141 8.37 -10.80 -14.31
N LYS A 142 7.41 -10.56 -13.40
CA LYS A 142 7.47 -11.04 -12.02
C LYS A 142 6.87 -12.44 -11.85
N ARG A 143 6.04 -12.90 -12.81
CA ARG A 143 5.23 -14.13 -12.72
C ARG A 143 5.85 -15.32 -13.44
N THR A 144 6.37 -15.12 -14.66
CA THR A 144 6.75 -16.19 -15.59
C THR A 144 7.70 -17.23 -15.00
N ALA A 145 8.62 -16.81 -14.12
CA ALA A 145 9.57 -17.74 -13.48
C ALA A 145 8.93 -18.70 -12.46
N PHE A 146 7.66 -18.45 -12.06
CA PHE A 146 6.97 -19.19 -11.00
C PHE A 146 5.71 -19.92 -11.50
N GLU A 147 5.52 -20.00 -12.81
CA GLU A 147 4.41 -20.75 -13.40
C GLU A 147 4.57 -22.27 -13.22
N PRO A 148 3.46 -23.06 -13.02
CA PRO A 148 2.06 -22.59 -13.06
C PRO A 148 1.64 -21.86 -11.80
N LEU A 149 0.87 -20.77 -11.97
CA LEU A 149 0.24 -20.02 -10.90
C LEU A 149 -1.22 -20.40 -10.75
N LEU A 150 -2.00 -19.65 -9.95
CA LEU A 150 -3.40 -19.90 -9.69
C LEU A 150 -4.24 -19.79 -10.97
N ASP A 151 -5.05 -20.80 -11.26
CA ASP A 151 -5.99 -20.78 -12.38
C ASP A 151 -7.17 -19.82 -12.15
N GLY A 152 -7.80 -19.39 -13.26
CA GLY A 152 -8.99 -18.54 -13.23
C GLY A 152 -8.69 -17.05 -13.01
N VAL A 153 -7.45 -16.63 -13.18
CA VAL A 153 -7.07 -15.21 -13.12
C VAL A 153 -7.04 -14.60 -14.51
N ALA A 154 -7.75 -13.50 -14.70
CA ALA A 154 -7.75 -12.70 -15.92
C ALA A 154 -7.30 -11.26 -15.62
N PHE A 155 -6.72 -10.59 -16.63
CA PHE A 155 -6.25 -9.22 -16.51
C PHE A 155 -6.97 -8.30 -17.49
N ALA A 156 -7.42 -7.15 -16.98
CA ALA A 156 -7.98 -6.07 -17.78
C ALA A 156 -7.00 -4.90 -17.88
N ARG A 157 -7.10 -4.12 -18.94
CA ARG A 157 -6.34 -2.87 -19.04
C ARG A 157 -6.91 -1.81 -18.09
N PRO A 158 -6.07 -1.06 -17.35
CA PRO A 158 -6.54 0.05 -16.52
C PRO A 158 -7.32 1.08 -17.34
N ASN A 159 -8.43 1.58 -16.77
CA ASN A 159 -9.28 2.59 -17.38
C ASN A 159 -9.92 2.20 -18.74
N ASP A 160 -10.03 0.90 -19.01
CA ASP A 160 -10.67 0.34 -20.20
C ASP A 160 -11.83 -0.59 -19.78
N VAL A 161 -13.05 -0.05 -19.79
CA VAL A 161 -14.27 -0.76 -19.37
C VAL A 161 -14.57 -1.97 -20.29
N GLU A 162 -14.27 -1.87 -21.58
CA GLU A 162 -14.48 -2.96 -22.53
C GLU A 162 -13.52 -4.13 -22.19
N SER A 163 -12.25 -3.82 -21.89
CA SER A 163 -11.28 -4.79 -21.44
C SER A 163 -11.71 -5.45 -20.12
N LEU A 164 -12.24 -4.68 -19.16
CA LEU A 164 -12.75 -5.20 -17.90
C LEU A 164 -13.89 -6.20 -18.12
N ARG A 165 -14.87 -5.85 -18.96
CA ARG A 165 -15.99 -6.72 -19.31
C ARG A 165 -15.53 -7.99 -20.04
N ALA A 166 -14.55 -7.85 -20.93
CA ALA A 166 -14.00 -9.00 -21.67
C ALA A 166 -13.20 -9.97 -20.77
N ALA A 167 -12.54 -9.47 -19.72
CA ALA A 167 -11.80 -10.28 -18.76
C ALA A 167 -12.73 -11.02 -17.76
N ALA A 168 -13.91 -10.50 -17.51
CA ALA A 168 -14.85 -11.05 -16.54
C ALA A 168 -15.73 -12.18 -17.17
N THR A 169 -16.05 -13.18 -16.37
CA THR A 169 -16.92 -14.31 -16.75
C THR A 169 -17.95 -14.60 -15.66
N ALA A 170 -18.87 -15.52 -15.91
CA ALA A 170 -19.82 -16.00 -14.91
C ALA A 170 -19.14 -16.64 -13.68
N GLU A 171 -17.90 -17.12 -13.85
CA GLU A 171 -17.08 -17.72 -12.79
C GLU A 171 -16.26 -16.68 -12.01
N THR A 172 -16.33 -15.40 -12.35
CA THR A 172 -15.62 -14.34 -11.61
C THR A 172 -16.25 -14.16 -10.24
N GLY A 173 -15.46 -14.39 -9.19
CA GLY A 173 -15.86 -14.21 -7.79
C GLY A 173 -15.24 -12.96 -7.15
N LEU A 174 -14.17 -12.42 -7.75
CA LEU A 174 -13.45 -11.25 -7.24
C LEU A 174 -13.03 -10.32 -8.38
N ILE A 175 -13.31 -9.03 -8.23
CA ILE A 175 -12.67 -7.95 -8.99
C ILE A 175 -11.73 -7.24 -8.03
N LEU A 176 -10.41 -7.29 -8.28
CA LEU A 176 -9.35 -6.79 -7.41
C LEU A 176 -8.63 -5.63 -8.07
N LEU A 177 -8.72 -4.43 -7.50
CA LEU A 177 -8.21 -3.19 -8.07
C LEU A 177 -7.40 -2.39 -7.05
N GLU A 178 -6.29 -1.77 -7.49
CA GLU A 178 -5.65 -0.68 -6.76
C GLU A 178 -6.31 0.65 -7.18
N PRO A 179 -6.73 1.54 -6.28
CA PRO A 179 -7.24 2.87 -6.67
C PRO A 179 -6.24 3.70 -7.48
N ILE A 180 -4.95 3.52 -7.18
CA ILE A 180 -3.81 4.01 -7.95
C ILE A 180 -2.83 2.86 -8.10
N LEU A 181 -2.51 2.44 -9.31
CA LEU A 181 -1.51 1.40 -9.57
C LEU A 181 -0.12 1.92 -9.15
N GLY A 182 0.29 1.61 -7.92
CA GLY A 182 1.50 2.19 -7.32
C GLY A 182 2.79 1.77 -7.99
N GLU A 183 2.94 0.49 -8.29
CA GLU A 183 4.11 -0.10 -8.96
C GLU A 183 4.01 -0.04 -10.50
N GLY A 184 2.80 0.10 -11.02
CA GLY A 184 2.50 0.15 -12.46
C GLY A 184 2.62 1.56 -13.06
N GLY A 185 3.40 2.46 -12.44
CA GLY A 185 3.64 3.80 -12.95
C GLY A 185 2.79 4.90 -12.29
N VAL A 186 2.29 4.68 -11.09
CA VAL A 186 1.41 5.60 -10.34
C VAL A 186 0.22 6.05 -11.20
N VAL A 187 -0.57 5.09 -11.69
CA VAL A 187 -1.71 5.33 -12.59
C VAL A 187 -3.01 5.34 -11.80
N PRO A 188 -3.66 6.49 -11.60
CA PRO A 188 -4.98 6.56 -10.99
C PRO A 188 -6.03 5.87 -11.87
N LEU A 189 -6.98 5.19 -11.22
CA LEU A 189 -8.17 4.71 -11.89
C LEU A 189 -9.23 5.81 -11.97
N ASP A 190 -9.86 5.91 -13.13
CA ASP A 190 -10.94 6.86 -13.36
C ASP A 190 -12.21 6.46 -12.60
N THR A 191 -12.95 7.43 -12.08
CA THR A 191 -14.21 7.20 -11.36
C THR A 191 -15.23 6.44 -12.21
N ALA A 192 -15.27 6.71 -13.52
CA ALA A 192 -16.15 5.99 -14.46
C ALA A 192 -15.76 4.49 -14.59
N PHE A 193 -14.45 4.19 -14.58
CA PHE A 193 -13.96 2.81 -14.61
C PHE A 193 -14.31 2.07 -13.30
N LEU A 194 -14.09 2.71 -12.15
CA LEU A 194 -14.43 2.15 -10.84
C LEU A 194 -15.93 1.91 -10.70
N ALA A 195 -16.76 2.86 -11.10
CA ALA A 195 -18.22 2.68 -11.12
C ALA A 195 -18.66 1.51 -12.04
N ALA A 196 -18.00 1.35 -13.19
CA ALA A 196 -18.26 0.21 -14.07
C ALA A 196 -17.81 -1.13 -13.44
N ALA A 197 -16.70 -1.14 -12.70
CA ALA A 197 -16.23 -2.32 -11.99
C ALA A 197 -17.18 -2.72 -10.85
N GLU A 198 -17.68 -1.75 -10.10
CA GLU A 198 -18.68 -1.96 -9.04
C GLU A 198 -20.01 -2.49 -9.63
N ALA A 199 -20.49 -1.89 -10.73
CA ALA A 199 -21.69 -2.38 -11.39
C ALA A 199 -21.52 -3.81 -11.92
N LEU A 200 -20.35 -4.12 -12.49
CA LEU A 200 -20.04 -5.44 -13.02
C LEU A 200 -19.90 -6.48 -11.89
N SER A 201 -19.32 -6.13 -10.73
CA SER A 201 -19.25 -7.06 -9.59
C SER A 201 -20.65 -7.43 -9.11
N ARG A 202 -21.55 -6.47 -8.98
CA ARG A 202 -22.97 -6.70 -8.63
C ARG A 202 -23.71 -7.55 -9.68
N GLU A 203 -23.51 -7.27 -10.97
CA GLU A 203 -24.10 -8.01 -12.09
C GLU A 203 -23.69 -9.50 -12.04
N LEU A 204 -22.45 -9.77 -11.73
CA LEU A 204 -21.90 -11.11 -11.68
C LEU A 204 -22.08 -11.79 -10.32
N GLY A 205 -22.51 -11.11 -9.26
CA GLY A 205 -22.47 -11.59 -7.90
C GLY A 205 -21.03 -11.93 -7.46
N ALA A 206 -20.08 -11.13 -7.91
CA ALA A 206 -18.69 -11.12 -7.49
C ALA A 206 -18.48 -10.07 -6.40
N LEU A 207 -17.38 -10.13 -5.65
CA LEU A 207 -16.99 -9.10 -4.71
C LEU A 207 -16.04 -8.10 -5.36
N LEU A 208 -16.20 -6.81 -5.04
CA LEU A 208 -15.24 -5.76 -5.36
C LEU A 208 -14.27 -5.60 -4.20
N CYS A 209 -12.99 -5.84 -4.45
CA CYS A 209 -11.91 -5.58 -3.50
C CYS A 209 -11.06 -4.40 -3.97
N LEU A 210 -10.91 -3.39 -3.12
CA LEU A 210 -9.92 -2.34 -3.34
C LEU A 210 -8.66 -2.63 -2.52
N ASP A 211 -7.54 -2.77 -3.23
CA ASP A 211 -6.22 -2.89 -2.64
C ASP A 211 -5.70 -1.50 -2.26
N GLU A 212 -5.94 -1.15 -1.02
CA GLU A 212 -5.52 0.12 -0.41
C GLU A 212 -4.18 -0.01 0.36
N ILE A 213 -3.41 -1.04 0.08
CA ILE A 213 -2.11 -1.28 0.74
C ILE A 213 -1.16 -0.10 0.54
N GLN A 214 -1.20 0.55 -0.62
CA GLN A 214 -0.36 1.71 -0.89
C GLN A 214 -1.11 3.03 -0.86
N THR A 215 -2.40 3.06 -1.15
CA THR A 215 -3.23 4.26 -1.27
C THR A 215 -3.94 4.65 0.01
N GLY A 216 -4.18 3.70 0.91
CA GLY A 216 -4.89 3.92 2.16
C GLY A 216 -4.05 4.61 3.25
N VAL A 217 -4.65 4.71 4.41
CA VAL A 217 -4.04 5.26 5.63
C VAL A 217 -3.54 6.70 5.41
N GLY A 218 -4.39 7.55 4.80
CA GLY A 218 -4.12 8.97 4.62
C GLY A 218 -3.31 9.34 3.38
N ARG A 219 -2.72 8.39 2.67
CA ARG A 219 -1.76 8.62 1.58
C ARG A 219 -2.26 9.54 0.47
N THR A 220 -3.54 9.46 0.12
CA THR A 220 -4.15 10.22 -0.97
C THR A 220 -4.92 11.46 -0.51
N GLY A 221 -4.90 11.76 0.81
CA GLY A 221 -5.58 12.91 1.40
C GLY A 221 -6.95 12.62 2.03
N THR A 222 -7.36 11.35 2.06
CA THR A 222 -8.46 10.76 2.85
C THR A 222 -7.94 9.50 3.52
N PHE A 223 -8.63 8.93 4.52
CA PHE A 223 -8.15 7.72 5.19
C PHE A 223 -8.11 6.55 4.23
N PHE A 224 -9.18 6.29 3.49
CA PHE A 224 -9.18 5.41 2.32
C PHE A 224 -9.24 6.24 1.04
N ALA A 225 -8.53 5.84 -0.01
CA ALA A 225 -8.56 6.54 -1.28
C ALA A 225 -9.95 6.48 -1.93
N TYR A 226 -10.69 5.38 -1.75
CA TYR A 226 -12.02 5.19 -2.35
C TYR A 226 -13.06 6.21 -1.86
N GLU A 227 -12.88 6.84 -0.69
CA GLU A 227 -13.77 7.89 -0.18
C GLU A 227 -13.93 9.08 -1.15
N GLN A 228 -12.93 9.28 -2.02
CA GLN A 228 -12.93 10.33 -3.05
C GLN A 228 -13.44 9.84 -4.41
N LEU A 229 -13.70 8.55 -4.58
CA LEU A 229 -13.90 7.92 -5.88
C LEU A 229 -15.35 7.53 -6.17
N GLY A 230 -16.24 7.67 -5.19
CA GLY A 230 -17.67 7.41 -5.33
C GLY A 230 -17.99 5.93 -5.60
N VAL A 231 -17.26 5.02 -5.00
CA VAL A 231 -17.41 3.57 -5.11
C VAL A 231 -17.45 2.95 -3.71
N GLU A 232 -18.27 1.92 -3.53
CA GLU A 232 -18.42 1.19 -2.27
C GLU A 232 -17.88 -0.23 -2.43
N PRO A 233 -16.65 -0.53 -1.93
CA PRO A 233 -16.07 -1.87 -2.03
C PRO A 233 -16.68 -2.81 -1.00
N ASP A 234 -16.78 -4.11 -1.35
CA ASP A 234 -17.11 -5.18 -0.41
C ASP A 234 -15.93 -5.52 0.49
N LEU A 235 -14.72 -5.40 -0.05
CA LEU A 235 -13.46 -5.75 0.60
C LEU A 235 -12.44 -4.62 0.43
N VAL A 236 -11.66 -4.36 1.49
CA VAL A 236 -10.47 -3.49 1.42
C VAL A 236 -9.28 -4.20 2.05
N THR A 237 -8.13 -4.16 1.39
CA THR A 237 -6.86 -4.64 1.97
C THR A 237 -5.98 -3.48 2.38
N LEU A 238 -5.37 -3.58 3.57
CA LEU A 238 -4.44 -2.61 4.15
C LEU A 238 -3.14 -3.27 4.56
N ALA A 239 -2.05 -2.52 4.54
CA ALA A 239 -0.77 -2.87 5.12
C ALA A 239 0.12 -1.61 5.21
N LYS A 240 1.41 -1.72 4.88
CA LYS A 240 2.37 -0.59 4.73
C LYS A 240 2.21 0.48 5.82
N GLY A 241 1.55 1.59 5.49
CA GLY A 241 1.34 2.72 6.37
C GLY A 241 0.59 2.44 7.67
N LEU A 242 -0.13 1.32 7.75
CA LEU A 242 -1.03 1.01 8.86
C LEU A 242 -0.35 0.99 10.24
N ALA A 243 0.92 0.54 10.34
CA ALA A 243 1.67 0.55 11.59
C ALA A 243 3.03 1.26 11.46
N ASN A 244 3.16 2.20 10.54
CA ASN A 244 4.32 3.10 10.39
C ASN A 244 5.68 2.38 10.38
N GLY A 245 5.77 1.21 9.75
CA GLY A 245 7.01 0.42 9.61
C GLY A 245 6.98 -0.94 10.31
N LEU A 246 6.09 -1.18 11.26
CA LEU A 246 5.91 -2.51 11.84
C LEU A 246 5.07 -3.39 10.89
N PRO A 247 5.38 -4.71 10.79
CA PRO A 247 4.73 -5.62 9.85
C PRO A 247 3.28 -5.91 10.26
N ILE A 248 2.32 -5.45 9.47
CA ILE A 248 0.89 -5.72 9.60
C ILE A 248 0.22 -5.75 8.22
N GLY A 249 -0.83 -6.52 8.10
CA GLY A 249 -1.82 -6.44 7.04
C GLY A 249 -3.21 -6.62 7.63
N ALA A 250 -4.21 -6.13 6.92
CA ALA A 250 -5.60 -6.34 7.27
C ALA A 250 -6.45 -6.55 6.01
N LEU A 251 -7.40 -7.46 6.10
CA LEU A 251 -8.56 -7.53 5.22
C LEU A 251 -9.76 -6.98 6.00
N LEU A 252 -10.38 -5.94 5.47
CA LEU A 252 -11.67 -5.42 5.93
C LEU A 252 -12.76 -5.97 5.04
N VAL A 253 -13.82 -6.47 5.65
CA VAL A 253 -15.00 -7.02 4.98
C VAL A 253 -16.20 -6.20 5.38
N ALA A 254 -16.85 -5.54 4.43
CA ALA A 254 -18.07 -4.75 4.68
C ALA A 254 -19.15 -5.60 5.35
N ASP A 255 -19.92 -5.02 6.27
CA ASP A 255 -21.05 -5.71 6.91
C ASP A 255 -22.15 -6.11 5.91
N SER A 256 -22.21 -5.43 4.75
CA SER A 256 -23.10 -5.74 3.63
C SER A 256 -22.61 -6.91 2.76
N ALA A 257 -21.33 -7.30 2.85
CA ALA A 257 -20.77 -8.38 2.06
C ALA A 257 -21.32 -9.74 2.51
N PRO A 258 -21.47 -10.72 1.57
CA PRO A 258 -21.88 -12.08 1.94
C PRO A 258 -20.92 -12.72 2.94
N GLU A 259 -21.43 -13.62 3.80
CA GLU A 259 -20.59 -14.36 4.74
C GLU A 259 -19.58 -15.27 3.99
N GLY A 260 -18.30 -15.15 4.38
CA GLY A 260 -17.21 -15.93 3.81
C GLY A 260 -16.55 -16.84 4.84
N PHE A 261 -15.71 -16.29 5.71
CA PHE A 261 -14.93 -17.09 6.66
C PHE A 261 -15.74 -17.51 7.90
N ALA A 262 -15.56 -18.76 8.28
CA ALA A 262 -15.95 -19.33 9.56
C ALA A 262 -14.70 -19.83 10.31
N PRO A 263 -14.80 -20.15 11.62
CA PRO A 263 -13.67 -20.71 12.37
C PRO A 263 -13.06 -21.94 11.68
N GLY A 264 -11.74 -21.88 11.44
CA GLY A 264 -10.97 -22.93 10.78
C GLY A 264 -10.70 -22.71 9.28
N ASP A 265 -11.34 -21.75 8.62
CA ASP A 265 -11.17 -21.52 7.18
C ASP A 265 -9.87 -20.81 6.82
N HIS A 266 -9.43 -19.92 7.67
CA HIS A 266 -8.21 -19.13 7.48
C HIS A 266 -7.59 -18.77 8.82
N GLY A 267 -6.31 -18.39 8.81
CA GLY A 267 -5.60 -18.06 10.03
C GLY A 267 -4.22 -17.45 9.78
N SER A 268 -3.69 -16.84 10.82
CA SER A 268 -2.33 -16.31 10.88
C SER A 268 -1.80 -16.47 12.31
N THR A 269 -0.59 -16.97 12.48
CA THR A 269 0.00 -17.11 13.83
C THR A 269 0.22 -15.77 14.49
N PHE A 270 0.77 -14.81 13.78
CA PHE A 270 1.15 -13.49 14.32
C PHE A 270 0.16 -12.37 13.95
N GLY A 271 -0.80 -12.62 13.08
CA GLY A 271 -1.82 -11.62 12.71
C GLY A 271 -2.58 -11.12 13.93
N GLY A 272 -2.76 -9.81 14.05
CA GLY A 272 -3.35 -9.21 15.25
C GLY A 272 -2.40 -9.15 16.46
N ASN A 273 -1.07 -9.22 16.22
CA ASN A 273 -0.08 -9.10 17.29
C ASN A 273 -0.32 -7.82 18.12
N PRO A 274 -0.43 -7.91 19.46
CA PRO A 274 -0.84 -6.77 20.28
C PRO A 274 0.13 -5.58 20.22
N VAL A 275 1.43 -5.80 20.05
CA VAL A 275 2.41 -4.71 19.94
C VAL A 275 2.21 -3.93 18.65
N VAL A 276 2.00 -4.66 17.55
CA VAL A 276 1.79 -4.04 16.24
C VAL A 276 0.42 -3.37 16.14
N CYS A 277 -0.61 -3.99 16.74
CA CYS A 277 -1.96 -3.40 16.81
C CYS A 277 -1.99 -2.12 17.64
N ALA A 278 -1.26 -2.06 18.76
CA ALA A 278 -1.14 -0.83 19.55
C ALA A 278 -0.49 0.31 18.75
N ALA A 279 0.59 0.00 18.01
CA ALA A 279 1.22 0.97 17.12
C ALA A 279 0.28 1.41 15.98
N ALA A 280 -0.44 0.47 15.36
CA ALA A 280 -1.38 0.75 14.29
C ALA A 280 -2.57 1.60 14.76
N SER A 281 -3.09 1.35 15.96
CA SER A 281 -4.13 2.20 16.58
C SER A 281 -3.64 3.64 16.75
N ALA A 282 -2.39 3.83 17.22
CA ALA A 282 -1.80 5.16 17.35
C ALA A 282 -1.56 5.84 15.98
N VAL A 283 -1.29 5.07 14.93
CA VAL A 283 -1.27 5.60 13.55
C VAL A 283 -2.65 6.05 13.12
N CYS A 284 -3.68 5.22 13.30
CA CYS A 284 -5.06 5.59 12.96
C CYS A 284 -5.51 6.87 13.68
N ASP A 285 -5.17 7.01 14.96
CA ASP A 285 -5.52 8.19 15.77
C ASP A 285 -4.76 9.45 15.30
N ALA A 286 -3.53 9.30 14.79
CA ALA A 286 -2.73 10.42 14.25
C ALA A 286 -3.14 10.86 12.84
N ILE A 287 -3.91 10.06 12.11
CA ILE A 287 -4.47 10.43 10.80
C ILE A 287 -5.78 11.21 11.03
N ASP A 288 -5.64 12.45 11.42
CA ASP A 288 -6.74 13.39 11.61
C ASP A 288 -6.92 14.32 10.40
N GLU A 289 -7.93 15.18 10.42
CA GLU A 289 -8.21 16.11 9.31
C GLU A 289 -7.09 17.14 9.11
N GLU A 290 -6.36 17.56 10.14
CA GLU A 290 -5.24 18.48 10.04
C GLU A 290 -4.11 17.84 9.20
N LEU A 291 -3.76 16.59 9.50
CA LEU A 291 -2.76 15.85 8.72
C LEU A 291 -3.25 15.60 7.28
N LEU A 292 -4.52 15.26 7.08
CA LEU A 292 -5.08 15.06 5.73
C LEU A 292 -5.10 16.36 4.91
N VAL A 293 -5.34 17.50 5.53
CA VAL A 293 -5.18 18.82 4.89
C VAL A 293 -3.73 19.05 4.48
N ASN A 294 -2.75 18.72 5.34
CA ASN A 294 -1.34 18.80 4.99
C ASN A 294 -1.00 17.91 3.79
N VAL A 295 -1.49 16.67 3.77
CA VAL A 295 -1.27 15.73 2.65
C VAL A 295 -1.74 16.32 1.33
N ARG A 296 -2.95 16.90 1.30
CA ARG A 296 -3.50 17.54 0.11
C ARG A 296 -2.67 18.77 -0.30
N ALA A 297 -2.34 19.63 0.66
CA ALA A 297 -1.57 20.85 0.40
C ALA A 297 -0.14 20.55 -0.11
N ARG A 298 0.57 19.62 0.53
CA ARG A 298 1.92 19.22 0.12
C ARG A 298 1.91 18.45 -1.21
N GLY A 299 0.86 17.67 -1.47
CA GLY A 299 0.66 17.01 -2.75
C GLY A 299 0.50 18.03 -3.91
N GLU A 300 -0.28 19.09 -3.71
CA GLU A 300 -0.45 20.16 -4.69
C GLU A 300 0.81 21.01 -4.85
N GLN A 301 1.55 21.28 -3.77
CA GLN A 301 2.85 21.97 -3.83
C GLN A 301 3.85 21.20 -4.69
N LEU A 302 3.97 19.88 -4.46
CA LEU A 302 4.81 19.00 -5.30
C LEU A 302 4.36 19.02 -6.76
N ARG A 303 3.08 18.87 -7.01
CA ARG A 303 2.53 18.87 -8.36
C ARG A 303 2.80 20.18 -9.11
N ALA A 304 2.68 21.30 -8.43
CA ALA A 304 2.90 22.62 -9.02
C ALA A 304 4.40 22.91 -9.27
N GLY A 305 5.30 22.36 -8.44
CA GLY A 305 6.74 22.60 -8.54
C GLY A 305 7.49 21.63 -9.46
N LEU A 306 6.88 20.51 -9.83
CA LEU A 306 7.52 19.51 -10.69
C LEU A 306 7.37 19.86 -12.17
N PRO A 307 8.45 19.72 -12.98
CA PRO A 307 8.34 19.79 -14.43
C PRO A 307 7.58 18.58 -14.95
N ASN A 308 7.06 18.58 -16.14
CA ASN A 308 6.44 17.45 -16.80
C ASN A 308 5.08 17.00 -16.22
N LYS A 309 4.55 15.92 -16.80
CA LYS A 309 3.28 15.34 -16.43
C LYS A 309 3.38 14.58 -15.11
N VAL A 310 2.70 15.10 -14.09
CA VAL A 310 2.55 14.46 -12.78
C VAL A 310 1.19 13.80 -12.67
N ARG A 311 1.14 12.57 -12.20
CA ARG A 311 -0.08 11.81 -11.94
C ARG A 311 -0.09 11.24 -10.52
N GLY A 312 -1.22 10.76 -10.05
CA GLY A 312 -1.39 10.26 -8.68
C GLY A 312 -2.33 11.12 -7.85
N GLY A 313 -2.31 10.99 -6.53
CA GLY A 313 -3.15 11.71 -5.59
C GLY A 313 -2.48 11.92 -4.24
N GLY A 314 -2.75 13.05 -3.59
CA GLY A 314 -2.12 13.40 -2.32
C GLY A 314 -0.59 13.30 -2.38
N LEU A 315 -0.01 12.51 -1.49
CA LEU A 315 1.43 12.25 -1.43
C LEU A 315 1.84 10.88 -2.04
N LEU A 316 1.12 10.42 -3.04
CA LEU A 316 1.53 9.33 -3.93
C LEU A 316 1.55 9.87 -5.36
N LEU A 317 2.70 10.37 -5.79
CA LEU A 317 2.88 11.05 -7.08
C LEU A 317 3.87 10.31 -7.98
N GLY A 318 3.57 10.28 -9.26
CA GLY A 318 4.43 9.75 -10.32
C GLY A 318 4.76 10.84 -11.32
N LEU A 319 6.04 11.11 -11.50
CA LEU A 319 6.57 12.02 -12.50
C LEU A 319 7.06 11.23 -13.71
N GLU A 320 6.52 11.50 -14.89
CA GLU A 320 6.95 10.87 -16.13
C GLU A 320 8.28 11.45 -16.61
N LEU A 321 9.23 10.60 -16.90
CA LEU A 321 10.59 10.95 -17.31
C LEU A 321 10.83 10.59 -18.77
N TYR A 322 11.77 11.30 -19.41
CA TYR A 322 12.25 11.02 -20.76
C TYR A 322 13.52 10.13 -20.78
N ARG A 323 13.96 9.66 -19.60
CA ARG A 323 15.13 8.81 -19.38
C ARG A 323 14.85 7.77 -18.29
N SER A 324 15.81 6.90 -18.03
CA SER A 324 15.69 5.86 -17.01
C SER A 324 15.38 6.42 -15.64
N ALA A 325 14.30 5.94 -15.02
CA ALA A 325 13.95 6.30 -13.64
C ALA A 325 15.00 5.78 -12.63
N ALA A 326 15.65 4.67 -12.92
CA ALA A 326 16.70 4.12 -12.06
C ALA A 326 17.92 5.06 -11.98
N GLU A 327 18.34 5.63 -13.12
CA GLU A 327 19.43 6.63 -13.14
C GLU A 327 19.06 7.88 -12.33
N VAL A 328 17.85 8.39 -12.50
CA VAL A 328 17.37 9.56 -11.74
C VAL A 328 17.27 9.27 -10.23
N VAL A 329 16.85 8.06 -9.84
CA VAL A 329 16.85 7.63 -8.42
C VAL A 329 18.26 7.66 -7.83
N ASP A 330 19.27 7.20 -8.57
CA ASP A 330 20.65 7.23 -8.10
C ASP A 330 21.19 8.66 -7.99
N GLU A 331 20.94 9.52 -8.96
CA GLU A 331 21.35 10.94 -8.93
C GLU A 331 20.66 11.71 -7.78
N CYS A 332 19.37 11.49 -7.56
CA CYS A 332 18.66 12.05 -6.40
C CYS A 332 19.28 11.62 -5.08
N ARG A 333 19.58 10.31 -4.95
CA ARG A 333 20.22 9.77 -3.75
C ARG A 333 21.60 10.39 -3.51
N GLU A 334 22.42 10.57 -4.54
CA GLU A 334 23.73 11.23 -4.45
C GLU A 334 23.58 12.69 -4.01
N SER A 335 22.47 13.33 -4.36
CA SER A 335 22.10 14.69 -3.93
C SER A 335 21.38 14.72 -2.56
N GLY A 336 21.26 13.59 -1.85
CA GLY A 336 20.66 13.50 -0.53
C GLY A 336 19.13 13.40 -0.51
N LEU A 337 18.50 12.99 -1.62
CA LEU A 337 17.06 12.79 -1.73
C LEU A 337 16.76 11.32 -2.09
N ILE A 338 16.01 10.62 -1.23
CA ILE A 338 15.55 9.25 -1.50
C ILE A 338 14.20 9.30 -2.22
N VAL A 339 14.15 8.75 -3.41
CA VAL A 339 12.95 8.62 -4.24
C VAL A 339 12.86 7.19 -4.79
N LEU A 340 11.79 6.83 -5.45
CA LEU A 340 11.54 5.48 -5.97
C LEU A 340 11.27 5.52 -7.48
N SER A 341 11.48 4.39 -8.15
CA SER A 341 10.94 4.18 -9.49
C SER A 341 9.60 3.43 -9.44
N ALA A 342 8.75 3.67 -10.43
CA ALA A 342 7.55 2.89 -10.72
C ALA A 342 7.52 2.52 -12.21
N GLY A 343 8.19 1.42 -12.56
CA GLY A 343 8.49 1.07 -13.94
C GLY A 343 9.79 1.74 -14.46
N GLU A 344 9.98 1.77 -15.76
CA GLU A 344 11.24 2.20 -16.39
C GLU A 344 11.43 3.71 -16.44
N THR A 345 10.33 4.46 -16.59
CA THR A 345 10.36 5.91 -16.88
C THR A 345 9.54 6.76 -15.90
N VAL A 346 9.12 6.22 -14.77
CA VAL A 346 8.34 6.98 -13.79
C VAL A 346 9.10 7.09 -12.48
N LEU A 347 9.36 8.31 -12.05
CA LEU A 347 9.84 8.62 -10.70
C LEU A 347 8.64 8.68 -9.76
N ARG A 348 8.67 7.91 -8.67
CA ARG A 348 7.62 7.90 -7.67
C ARG A 348 8.05 8.63 -6.41
N LEU A 349 7.20 9.53 -5.95
CA LEU A 349 7.33 10.26 -4.69
C LEU A 349 6.25 9.78 -3.72
N ALA A 350 6.68 9.37 -2.54
CA ALA A 350 5.82 8.91 -1.46
C ALA A 350 6.39 9.31 -0.08
N PRO A 351 6.61 10.62 0.18
CA PRO A 351 7.16 11.08 1.45
C PRO A 351 6.23 10.75 2.62
N PRO A 352 6.69 10.81 3.88
CA PRO A 352 5.82 10.80 5.05
C PRO A 352 4.70 11.85 4.94
N LEU A 353 3.53 11.55 5.49
CA LEU A 353 2.36 12.45 5.47
C LEU A 353 2.60 13.73 6.26
N THR A 354 3.54 13.68 7.20
CA THR A 354 3.99 14.78 8.05
C THR A 354 5.01 15.69 7.38
N VAL A 355 5.36 15.44 6.10
CA VAL A 355 6.30 16.28 5.36
C VAL A 355 5.90 17.75 5.40
N THR A 356 6.86 18.62 5.70
CA THR A 356 6.66 20.06 5.81
C THR A 356 6.78 20.78 4.46
N GLU A 357 6.30 22.00 4.41
CA GLU A 357 6.46 22.88 3.23
C GLU A 357 7.92 23.05 2.85
N ALA A 358 8.77 23.34 3.83
CA ALA A 358 10.20 23.53 3.61
C ALA A 358 10.92 22.27 3.11
N GLU A 359 10.51 21.08 3.57
CA GLU A 359 11.05 19.81 3.08
C GLU A 359 10.61 19.54 1.65
N VAL A 360 9.38 19.91 1.28
CA VAL A 360 8.92 19.85 -0.11
C VAL A 360 9.70 20.81 -1.00
N ASP A 361 9.94 22.06 -0.57
CA ASP A 361 10.73 23.03 -1.33
C ASP A 361 12.17 22.54 -1.55
N LEU A 362 12.78 21.93 -0.52
CA LEU A 362 14.11 21.33 -0.64
C LEU A 362 14.12 20.17 -1.63
N ALA A 363 13.14 19.27 -1.56
CA ALA A 363 13.02 18.17 -2.51
C ALA A 363 12.83 18.66 -3.95
N LEU A 364 12.01 19.70 -4.16
CA LEU A 364 11.81 20.33 -5.46
C LEU A 364 13.10 20.95 -6.00
N SER A 365 13.89 21.63 -5.14
CA SER A 365 15.18 22.18 -5.54
C SER A 365 16.14 21.09 -6.04
N ILE A 366 16.27 19.99 -5.30
CA ILE A 366 17.11 18.84 -5.70
C ILE A 366 16.60 18.23 -7.01
N LEU A 367 15.28 18.03 -7.12
CA LEU A 367 14.69 17.44 -8.33
C LEU A 367 14.90 18.35 -9.55
N GLN A 368 14.82 19.66 -9.40
CA GLN A 368 15.08 20.62 -10.48
C GLN A 368 16.55 20.56 -10.94
N GLU A 369 17.51 20.41 -10.03
CA GLU A 369 18.93 20.25 -10.38
C GLU A 369 19.21 18.93 -11.11
N VAL A 370 18.60 17.84 -10.66
CA VAL A 370 18.78 16.50 -11.24
C VAL A 370 18.08 16.34 -12.60
N LEU A 371 16.96 17.01 -12.78
CA LEU A 371 16.15 16.87 -14.01
C LEU A 371 16.56 17.88 -15.12
N GLY A 372 17.27 18.96 -14.78
CA GLY A 372 17.75 19.97 -15.71
C GLY A 372 16.72 21.04 -15.98
#